data_adfe523314946f082c6c84f06b9fd80b
#
_entry.id   adfe523314946f082c6c84f06b9fd80b
#
_cell.length_a   1.000
_cell.length_b   1.000
_cell.length_c   1.000
_cell.angle_alpha   90.00
_cell.angle_beta   90.00
_cell.angle_gamma   90.00
#
_symmetry.space_group_name_H-M   'P 1'
#
loop_
_entity.id
_entity.type
_entity.pdbx_description
1 polymer ?
#
loop_
_entity_poly.entity_id
_entity_poly.type
_entity_poly.pdbx_seq_one_letter_code
_entity_poly.pdbx_strand_id
1 'polypeptide(L)'
;MTRLIYRSITLLCLCCSVAAESPADKEYVLEDLKNYEFENEREELIIEDLSVLQSYALDSQRKELRDLLARKLGVLSLEGNKNDLPALQQLILAGGFERKDVRAWQSLGIVFGDILVAEHGLKWISYEDDLGKSKALRWRQTDNFVFPVTFFSKRIYFKERFTVSEVYEQISREIRAFKNY
;
A
#
# COMPACT_ATOMS: atom_id res chain seq x y z
N MET A 1 -66.98 -23.99 -42.35
CA MET A 1 -66.97 -25.36 -41.75
C MET A 1 -65.58 -25.96 -42.00
N THR A 2 -64.66 -25.88 -41.04
CA THR A 2 -63.38 -26.56 -41.18
C THR A 2 -62.93 -26.90 -39.76
N ARG A 3 -62.85 -28.19 -39.47
CA ARG A 3 -62.47 -28.75 -38.17
C ARG A 3 -60.95 -28.74 -38.04
N LEU A 4 -60.46 -28.10 -36.97
CA LEU A 4 -59.07 -28.16 -36.58
C LEU A 4 -58.84 -29.41 -35.71
N ILE A 5 -57.91 -30.27 -36.18
CA ILE A 5 -57.47 -31.49 -35.47
C ILE A 5 -56.24 -31.09 -34.60
N TYR A 6 -56.41 -31.16 -33.30
CA TYR A 6 -55.30 -30.98 -32.33
C TYR A 6 -54.55 -32.30 -32.22
N ARG A 7 -53.29 -32.33 -32.63
CA ARG A 7 -52.37 -33.43 -32.34
C ARG A 7 -51.60 -33.09 -31.08
N SER A 8 -51.92 -33.83 -30.00
CA SER A 8 -51.10 -33.82 -28.78
C SER A 8 -49.75 -34.48 -29.05
N ILE A 9 -48.68 -33.72 -28.91
CA ILE A 9 -47.31 -34.22 -28.84
C ILE A 9 -46.96 -34.35 -27.38
N THR A 10 -46.92 -35.57 -26.86
CA THR A 10 -46.43 -35.90 -25.53
C THR A 10 -44.91 -35.85 -25.57
N LEU A 11 -44.32 -34.79 -25.00
CA LEU A 11 -42.86 -34.66 -24.84
C LEU A 11 -42.45 -35.43 -23.57
N LEU A 12 -41.81 -36.57 -23.77
CA LEU A 12 -41.21 -37.35 -22.68
C LEU A 12 -39.96 -36.60 -22.17
N CYS A 13 -40.09 -35.95 -21.01
CA CYS A 13 -38.95 -35.32 -20.36
C CYS A 13 -38.15 -36.38 -19.60
N LEU A 14 -37.05 -36.85 -20.17
CA LEU A 14 -36.04 -37.62 -19.42
C LEU A 14 -35.31 -36.67 -18.48
N CYS A 15 -35.69 -36.63 -17.23
CA CYS A 15 -34.90 -36.02 -16.19
C CYS A 15 -33.67 -36.90 -15.88
N CYS A 16 -32.54 -36.58 -16.52
CA CYS A 16 -31.24 -37.01 -16.00
C CYS A 16 -30.93 -36.16 -14.75
N SER A 17 -31.19 -36.73 -13.59
CA SER A 17 -30.69 -36.22 -12.32
C SER A 17 -29.17 -36.45 -12.26
N VAL A 18 -28.40 -35.45 -12.65
CA VAL A 18 -26.98 -35.38 -12.32
C VAL A 18 -26.94 -34.93 -10.86
N ALA A 19 -26.66 -35.86 -9.98
CA ALA A 19 -26.31 -35.54 -8.60
C ALA A 19 -25.01 -34.73 -8.63
N ALA A 20 -25.11 -33.43 -8.35
CA ALA A 20 -23.95 -32.62 -8.07
C ALA A 20 -23.41 -33.03 -6.71
N GLU A 21 -22.30 -33.74 -6.68
CA GLU A 21 -21.56 -33.98 -5.44
C GLU A 21 -21.09 -32.64 -4.90
N SER A 22 -21.52 -32.35 -3.69
CA SER A 22 -21.08 -31.20 -2.91
C SER A 22 -19.57 -31.31 -2.62
N PRO A 23 -18.76 -30.25 -2.78
CA PRO A 23 -17.32 -30.33 -2.45
C PRO A 23 -17.02 -30.35 -0.95
N ALA A 24 -18.02 -30.61 -0.08
CA ALA A 24 -17.91 -30.47 1.37
C ALA A 24 -17.41 -31.71 2.12
N ASP A 25 -17.18 -32.84 1.46
CA ASP A 25 -16.84 -34.11 2.14
C ASP A 25 -15.43 -34.64 1.77
N LYS A 26 -14.45 -33.78 1.60
CA LYS A 26 -13.06 -34.21 1.68
C LYS A 26 -12.63 -34.16 3.16
N GLU A 27 -12.83 -35.29 3.85
CA GLU A 27 -12.21 -35.54 5.14
C GLU A 27 -10.68 -35.55 4.94
N TYR A 28 -10.03 -34.43 5.25
CA TYR A 28 -8.57 -34.35 5.25
C TYR A 28 -8.08 -35.17 6.43
N VAL A 29 -7.52 -36.33 6.15
CA VAL A 29 -6.97 -37.21 7.18
C VAL A 29 -5.84 -36.50 7.87
N LEU A 30 -5.88 -36.41 9.20
CA LEU A 30 -4.84 -35.77 10.04
C LEU A 30 -3.41 -36.30 9.79
N GLU A 31 -3.28 -37.48 9.17
CA GLU A 31 -2.05 -38.09 8.78
C GLU A 31 -1.36 -37.35 7.60
N ASP A 32 -2.14 -36.78 6.67
CA ASP A 32 -1.61 -36.00 5.56
C ASP A 32 -1.00 -34.66 6.02
N LEU A 33 -1.47 -34.13 7.17
CA LEU A 33 -0.90 -32.92 7.78
C LEU A 33 0.43 -33.18 8.51
N LYS A 34 0.71 -34.40 8.93
CA LYS A 34 1.98 -34.76 9.58
C LYS A 34 3.16 -34.88 8.61
N ASN A 35 2.84 -35.11 7.33
CA ASN A 35 3.84 -35.20 6.25
C ASN A 35 3.95 -33.91 5.44
N TYR A 36 3.18 -32.88 5.80
CA TYR A 36 3.36 -31.55 5.20
C TYR A 36 4.61 -30.94 5.83
N GLU A 37 5.76 -31.17 5.22
CA GLU A 37 6.92 -30.32 5.42
C GLU A 37 6.51 -28.96 4.88
N PHE A 38 6.20 -28.02 5.81
CA PHE A 38 6.20 -26.61 5.47
C PHE A 38 7.63 -26.35 5.03
N GLU A 39 7.88 -26.33 3.73
CA GLU A 39 9.05 -25.64 3.20
C GLU A 39 8.89 -24.21 3.72
N ASN A 40 9.59 -23.93 4.82
CA ASN A 40 9.90 -22.58 5.21
C ASN A 40 10.84 -22.06 4.10
N GLU A 41 10.26 -21.73 2.95
CA GLU A 41 10.87 -20.74 2.08
C GLU A 41 11.02 -19.49 2.94
N ARG A 42 12.21 -19.35 3.54
CA ARG A 42 12.57 -18.10 4.16
C ARG A 42 12.59 -17.13 3.02
N GLU A 43 11.52 -16.33 2.97
CA GLU A 43 11.42 -15.22 2.05
C GLU A 43 12.74 -14.46 2.12
N GLU A 44 13.44 -14.38 1.00
CA GLU A 44 14.76 -13.80 0.94
C GLU A 44 14.58 -12.28 0.99
N LEU A 45 14.65 -11.75 2.22
CA LEU A 45 14.58 -10.30 2.45
C LEU A 45 15.89 -9.66 2.01
N ILE A 46 15.81 -8.86 0.95
CA ILE A 46 16.95 -8.10 0.40
C ILE A 46 16.86 -6.66 0.84
N ILE A 47 17.88 -6.20 1.56
CA ILE A 47 17.99 -4.81 2.04
C ILE A 47 19.28 -4.22 1.50
N GLU A 48 19.14 -3.17 0.69
CA GLU A 48 20.25 -2.50 0.04
C GLU A 48 20.16 -0.98 0.20
N ASP A 49 21.26 -0.29 -0.01
CA ASP A 49 21.25 1.16 -0.19
C ASP A 49 20.51 1.50 -1.49
N LEU A 50 19.87 2.68 -1.53
CA LEU A 50 19.23 3.14 -2.74
C LEU A 50 20.21 3.20 -3.90
N SER A 51 19.86 2.60 -5.02
CA SER A 51 20.59 2.78 -6.27
C SER A 51 20.50 4.23 -6.76
N VAL A 52 21.39 4.61 -7.66
CA VAL A 52 21.37 5.95 -8.30
C VAL A 52 20.02 6.24 -8.96
N LEU A 53 19.44 5.27 -9.66
CA LEU A 53 18.13 5.41 -10.29
C LEU A 53 17.00 5.58 -9.27
N GLN A 54 17.04 4.85 -8.17
CA GLN A 54 16.05 4.98 -7.10
C GLN A 54 16.16 6.34 -6.40
N SER A 55 17.37 6.81 -6.14
CA SER A 55 17.62 8.14 -5.57
C SER A 55 17.11 9.23 -6.50
N TYR A 56 17.43 9.15 -7.80
CA TYR A 56 16.94 10.09 -8.81
C TYR A 56 15.40 10.10 -8.90
N ALA A 57 14.76 8.93 -8.82
CA ALA A 57 13.30 8.84 -8.81
C ALA A 57 12.67 9.52 -7.58
N LEU A 58 13.28 9.38 -6.40
CA LEU A 58 12.84 10.10 -5.19
C LEU A 58 13.03 11.61 -5.36
N ASP A 59 14.18 12.07 -5.90
CA ASP A 59 14.46 13.49 -6.11
C ASP A 59 13.49 14.13 -7.10
N SER A 60 13.13 13.40 -8.17
CA SER A 60 12.11 13.85 -9.12
C SER A 60 10.77 14.09 -8.42
N GLN A 61 10.33 13.15 -7.57
CA GLN A 61 9.06 13.27 -6.85
C GLN A 61 9.11 14.36 -5.77
N ARG A 62 10.26 14.56 -5.10
CA ARG A 62 10.49 15.71 -4.19
C ARG A 62 10.32 17.03 -4.93
N LYS A 63 10.90 17.13 -6.12
CA LYS A 63 10.78 18.32 -6.97
C LYS A 63 9.33 18.56 -7.39
N GLU A 64 8.62 17.53 -7.83
CA GLU A 64 7.21 17.63 -8.21
C GLU A 64 6.35 18.20 -7.08
N LEU A 65 6.54 17.73 -5.84
CA LEU A 65 5.80 18.24 -4.68
C LEU A 65 6.18 19.69 -4.36
N ARG A 66 7.45 20.05 -4.39
CA ARG A 66 7.90 21.44 -4.16
C ARG A 66 7.32 22.38 -5.21
N ASP A 67 7.33 21.97 -6.47
CA ASP A 67 6.73 22.77 -7.56
C ASP A 67 5.21 22.93 -7.35
N LEU A 68 4.53 21.91 -6.80
CA LEU A 68 3.11 21.98 -6.47
C LEU A 68 2.84 22.94 -5.31
N LEU A 69 3.65 22.88 -4.24
CA LEU A 69 3.59 23.81 -3.10
C LEU A 69 3.79 25.26 -3.55
N ALA A 70 4.79 25.50 -4.39
CA ALA A 70 5.07 26.83 -4.93
C ALA A 70 3.89 27.37 -5.74
N ARG A 71 3.33 26.57 -6.64
CA ARG A 71 2.20 26.99 -7.50
C ARG A 71 0.91 27.19 -6.74
N LYS A 72 0.60 26.35 -5.74
CA LYS A 72 -0.69 26.35 -5.03
C LYS A 72 -0.70 27.27 -3.81
N LEU A 73 0.41 27.36 -3.08
CA LEU A 73 0.48 28.04 -1.81
C LEU A 73 1.54 29.17 -1.77
N GLY A 74 2.36 29.33 -2.81
CA GLY A 74 3.47 30.26 -2.80
C GLY A 74 4.63 29.85 -1.89
N VAL A 75 4.66 28.62 -1.40
CA VAL A 75 5.74 28.08 -0.56
C VAL A 75 6.91 27.69 -1.46
N LEU A 76 7.99 28.47 -1.44
CA LEU A 76 9.15 28.29 -2.33
C LEU A 76 10.17 27.28 -1.81
N SER A 77 10.24 27.09 -0.48
CA SER A 77 11.18 26.16 0.15
C SER A 77 10.55 25.47 1.33
N LEU A 78 11.00 24.24 1.61
CA LEU A 78 10.73 23.48 2.82
C LEU A 78 12.01 23.45 3.66
N GLU A 79 11.85 23.40 4.98
CA GLU A 79 12.97 23.29 5.93
C GLU A 79 13.48 21.83 6.04
N GLY A 80 12.69 20.85 5.60
CA GLY A 80 13.00 19.42 5.70
C GLY A 80 12.81 18.85 7.11
N ASN A 81 12.02 19.51 7.95
CA ASN A 81 11.76 19.10 9.32
C ASN A 81 10.25 19.19 9.65
N LYS A 82 9.86 18.94 10.89
CA LYS A 82 8.45 18.95 11.33
C LYS A 82 7.72 20.28 11.13
N ASN A 83 8.43 21.40 10.97
CA ASN A 83 7.80 22.70 10.71
C ASN A 83 7.11 22.75 9.35
N ASP A 84 7.42 21.84 8.45
CA ASP A 84 6.80 21.73 7.13
C ASP A 84 5.42 21.05 7.16
N LEU A 85 5.08 20.32 8.22
CA LEU A 85 3.81 19.58 8.31
C LEU A 85 2.57 20.45 8.06
N PRO A 86 2.48 21.71 8.56
CA PRO A 86 1.36 22.59 8.25
C PRO A 86 1.25 22.92 6.76
N ALA A 87 2.37 23.13 6.07
CA ALA A 87 2.36 23.43 4.63
C ALA A 87 1.86 22.22 3.82
N LEU A 88 2.27 21.00 4.19
CA LEU A 88 1.78 19.77 3.59
C LEU A 88 0.27 19.59 3.83
N GLN A 89 -0.20 19.89 5.05
CA GLN A 89 -1.63 19.85 5.38
C GLN A 89 -2.44 20.88 4.55
N GLN A 90 -1.93 22.09 4.43
CA GLN A 90 -2.58 23.14 3.64
C GLN A 90 -2.65 22.79 2.17
N LEU A 91 -1.64 22.11 1.61
CA LEU A 91 -1.66 21.63 0.23
C LEU A 91 -2.80 20.64 -0.01
N ILE A 92 -3.04 19.72 0.94
CA ILE A 92 -4.18 18.78 0.88
C ILE A 92 -5.51 19.55 0.91
N LEU A 93 -5.66 20.50 1.85
CA LEU A 93 -6.89 21.28 2.03
C LEU A 93 -7.19 22.21 0.84
N ALA A 94 -6.15 22.74 0.21
CA ALA A 94 -6.28 23.58 -0.99
C ALA A 94 -6.60 22.77 -2.25
N GLY A 95 -6.87 21.47 -2.14
CA GLY A 95 -7.14 20.62 -3.31
C GLY A 95 -5.91 20.48 -4.20
N GLY A 96 -4.72 20.41 -3.60
CA GLY A 96 -3.46 20.23 -4.33
C GLY A 96 -3.34 18.89 -5.03
N PHE A 97 -4.14 17.90 -4.61
CA PHE A 97 -4.10 16.54 -5.12
C PHE A 97 -5.46 16.08 -5.63
N GLU A 98 -5.48 15.46 -6.79
CA GLU A 98 -6.63 14.67 -7.19
C GLU A 98 -6.60 13.32 -6.46
N ARG A 99 -7.77 12.82 -6.06
CA ARG A 99 -7.87 11.54 -5.33
C ARG A 99 -7.22 10.38 -6.10
N LYS A 100 -7.29 10.39 -7.42
CA LYS A 100 -6.77 9.35 -8.30
C LYS A 100 -5.28 9.51 -8.62
N ASP A 101 -4.68 10.65 -8.29
CA ASP A 101 -3.27 10.90 -8.56
C ASP A 101 -2.39 10.25 -7.50
N VAL A 102 -2.25 8.93 -7.63
CA VAL A 102 -1.42 8.11 -6.73
C VAL A 102 0.01 8.66 -6.65
N ARG A 103 0.56 9.14 -7.77
CA ARG A 103 1.93 9.65 -7.81
C ARG A 103 2.11 10.91 -6.96
N ALA A 104 1.17 11.84 -7.01
CA ALA A 104 1.22 13.03 -6.17
C ALA A 104 1.12 12.70 -4.68
N TRP A 105 0.25 11.74 -4.30
CA TRP A 105 0.16 11.24 -2.93
C TRP A 105 1.43 10.50 -2.48
N GLN A 106 2.10 9.78 -3.38
CA GLN A 106 3.40 9.17 -3.11
C GLN A 106 4.49 10.23 -2.92
N SER A 107 4.48 11.29 -3.72
CA SER A 107 5.42 12.42 -3.57
C SER A 107 5.26 13.10 -2.20
N LEU A 108 4.02 13.24 -1.71
CA LEU A 108 3.75 13.70 -0.35
C LEU A 108 4.35 12.73 0.69
N GLY A 109 4.20 11.42 0.48
CA GLY A 109 4.77 10.39 1.35
C GLY A 109 6.29 10.42 1.39
N ILE A 110 6.95 10.74 0.27
CA ILE A 110 8.41 10.86 0.20
C ILE A 110 8.91 12.07 0.99
N VAL A 111 8.31 13.26 0.80
CA VAL A 111 8.71 14.46 1.55
C VAL A 111 8.39 14.29 3.04
N PHE A 112 7.28 13.68 3.38
CA PHE A 112 6.97 13.29 4.76
C PHE A 112 8.02 12.31 5.33
N GLY A 113 8.47 11.35 4.53
CA GLY A 113 9.57 10.46 4.89
C GLY A 113 10.88 11.19 5.16
N ASP A 114 11.19 12.22 4.39
CA ASP A 114 12.38 13.06 4.61
C ASP A 114 12.32 13.79 5.97
N ILE A 115 11.13 14.24 6.37
CA ILE A 115 10.91 14.81 7.70
C ILE A 115 11.20 13.76 8.79
N LEU A 116 10.72 12.51 8.59
CA LEU A 116 11.02 11.42 9.53
C LEU A 116 12.52 11.08 9.58
N VAL A 117 13.21 11.15 8.43
CA VAL A 117 14.68 11.00 8.38
C VAL A 117 15.36 12.05 9.25
N ALA A 118 15.01 13.33 9.08
CA ALA A 118 15.61 14.43 9.82
C ALA A 118 15.32 14.36 11.33
N GLU A 119 14.07 14.10 11.71
CA GLU A 119 13.63 14.12 13.11
C GLU A 119 14.05 12.86 13.88
N HIS A 120 14.18 11.73 13.19
CA HIS A 120 14.42 10.44 13.85
C HIS A 120 15.75 9.77 13.47
N GLY A 121 16.53 10.33 12.56
CA GLY A 121 17.82 9.76 12.13
C GLY A 121 17.65 8.41 11.39
N LEU A 122 16.58 8.28 10.60
CA LEU A 122 16.35 7.13 9.75
C LEU A 122 17.14 7.27 8.43
N LYS A 123 17.26 6.17 7.68
CA LYS A 123 17.92 6.14 6.37
C LYS A 123 16.98 5.55 5.33
N TRP A 124 16.91 6.16 4.15
CA TRP A 124 16.23 5.58 3.01
C TRP A 124 17.02 4.35 2.49
N ILE A 125 16.28 3.27 2.23
CA ILE A 125 16.82 2.01 1.70
C ILE A 125 15.93 1.45 0.59
N SER A 126 16.48 0.54 -0.20
CA SER A 126 15.74 -0.40 -1.03
C SER A 126 15.40 -1.62 -0.20
N TYR A 127 14.12 -1.96 -0.16
CA TYR A 127 13.57 -3.10 0.55
C TYR A 127 12.89 -4.00 -0.47
N GLU A 128 13.24 -5.28 -0.51
CA GLU A 128 12.66 -6.25 -1.44
C GLU A 128 12.29 -7.52 -0.67
N ASP A 129 11.06 -7.94 -0.82
CA ASP A 129 10.48 -9.15 -0.27
C ASP A 129 9.69 -9.90 -1.37
N ASP A 130 8.95 -10.93 -1.02
CA ASP A 130 8.08 -11.71 -1.91
C ASP A 130 6.99 -10.88 -2.62
N LEU A 131 6.59 -9.74 -2.01
CA LEU A 131 5.63 -8.80 -2.60
C LEU A 131 6.28 -7.84 -3.59
N GLY A 132 7.61 -7.81 -3.65
CA GLY A 132 8.39 -7.02 -4.58
C GLY A 132 9.22 -5.91 -3.94
N LYS A 133 9.75 -5.03 -4.81
CA LYS A 133 10.70 -3.99 -4.43
C LYS A 133 10.01 -2.70 -4.01
N SER A 134 10.35 -2.22 -2.80
CA SER A 134 9.82 -1.01 -2.17
C SER A 134 10.93 -0.07 -1.71
N LYS A 135 10.58 1.17 -1.38
CA LYS A 135 11.45 2.13 -0.71
C LYS A 135 10.98 2.31 0.72
N ALA A 136 11.88 2.09 1.67
CA ALA A 136 11.57 2.17 3.08
C ALA A 136 12.57 3.07 3.81
N LEU A 137 12.22 3.46 5.02
CA LEU A 137 13.13 4.05 6.00
C LEU A 137 13.53 2.97 6.99
N ARG A 138 14.82 2.88 7.29
CA ARG A 138 15.37 1.94 8.24
C ARG A 138 16.09 2.68 9.37
N TRP A 139 15.95 2.19 10.60
CA TRP A 139 16.72 2.71 11.72
C TRP A 139 18.00 1.88 11.93
N ARG A 140 19.16 2.49 11.62
CA ARG A 140 20.47 1.83 11.70
C ARG A 140 20.47 0.52 10.87
N GLN A 141 20.91 -0.60 11.48
CA GLN A 141 20.95 -1.94 10.87
C GLN A 141 19.95 -2.90 11.54
N THR A 142 18.85 -2.36 12.09
CA THR A 142 17.79 -3.16 12.71
C THR A 142 16.75 -3.59 11.68
N ASP A 143 15.87 -4.53 12.04
CA ASP A 143 14.75 -4.96 11.20
C ASP A 143 13.48 -4.11 11.43
N ASN A 144 13.68 -2.84 11.77
CA ASN A 144 12.60 -1.88 11.94
C ASN A 144 12.51 -0.97 10.73
N PHE A 145 11.40 -1.08 10.02
CA PHE A 145 11.14 -0.38 8.76
C PHE A 145 9.90 0.48 8.83
N VAL A 146 9.92 1.59 8.10
CA VAL A 146 8.78 2.49 7.90
C VAL A 146 8.63 2.72 6.39
N PHE A 147 7.41 2.62 5.86
CA PHE A 147 7.12 2.73 4.42
C PHE A 147 6.33 4.00 4.07
N PRO A 148 6.92 5.19 4.15
CA PRO A 148 6.17 6.45 4.08
C PRO A 148 5.58 6.73 2.70
N VAL A 149 6.16 6.17 1.63
CA VAL A 149 5.74 6.41 0.24
C VAL A 149 4.25 6.14 0.03
N THR A 150 3.72 5.11 0.68
CA THR A 150 2.32 4.70 0.52
C THR A 150 1.39 5.16 1.64
N PHE A 151 1.85 5.89 2.64
CA PHE A 151 1.05 6.29 3.79
C PHE A 151 -0.21 7.05 3.41
N PHE A 152 -0.06 8.06 2.57
CA PHE A 152 -1.19 8.92 2.19
C PHE A 152 -2.03 8.31 1.08
N SER A 153 -1.40 7.69 0.08
CA SER A 153 -2.13 7.05 -1.02
C SER A 153 -3.05 5.92 -0.53
N LYS A 154 -2.59 5.11 0.43
CA LYS A 154 -3.43 4.07 1.06
C LYS A 154 -4.62 4.67 1.82
N ARG A 155 -4.40 5.70 2.66
CA ARG A 155 -5.48 6.38 3.41
C ARG A 155 -6.54 6.97 2.48
N ILE A 156 -6.12 7.61 1.40
CA ILE A 156 -7.04 8.14 0.39
C ILE A 156 -7.82 7.03 -0.31
N TYR A 157 -7.16 5.92 -0.65
CA TYR A 157 -7.81 4.77 -1.26
C TYR A 157 -8.90 4.20 -0.35
N PHE A 158 -8.61 4.01 0.95
CA PHE A 158 -9.56 3.51 1.94
C PHE A 158 -10.53 4.59 2.47
N LYS A 159 -10.48 5.82 1.95
CA LYS A 159 -11.34 6.96 2.37
C LYS A 159 -11.22 7.30 3.85
N GLU A 160 -10.06 7.06 4.44
CA GLU A 160 -9.77 7.43 5.82
C GLU A 160 -9.70 8.95 5.98
N ARG A 161 -10.14 9.45 7.14
CA ARG A 161 -9.92 10.84 7.55
C ARG A 161 -8.62 10.90 8.33
N PHE A 162 -7.77 11.85 8.02
CA PHE A 162 -6.50 12.07 8.70
C PHE A 162 -6.06 13.51 8.59
N THR A 163 -5.19 13.92 9.49
CA THR A 163 -4.33 15.09 9.33
C THR A 163 -2.88 14.65 9.23
N VAL A 164 -2.05 15.44 8.55
CA VAL A 164 -0.62 15.14 8.40
C VAL A 164 0.08 15.08 9.78
N SER A 165 -0.34 15.96 10.69
CA SER A 165 0.19 16.00 12.06
C SER A 165 -0.17 14.74 12.87
N GLU A 166 -1.43 14.25 12.79
CA GLU A 166 -1.82 13.00 13.46
C GLU A 166 -1.01 11.81 12.94
N VAL A 167 -0.83 11.72 11.62
CA VAL A 167 0.00 10.68 11.01
C VAL A 167 1.45 10.78 11.52
N TYR A 168 2.00 11.99 11.58
CA TYR A 168 3.35 12.22 12.10
C TYR A 168 3.49 11.78 13.55
N GLU A 169 2.58 12.17 14.42
CA GLU A 169 2.62 11.80 15.84
C GLU A 169 2.46 10.30 16.06
N GLN A 170 1.57 9.65 15.28
CA GLN A 170 1.41 8.21 15.34
C GLN A 170 2.72 7.49 14.98
N ILE A 171 3.28 7.79 13.80
CA ILE A 171 4.50 7.15 13.30
C ILE A 171 5.70 7.48 14.19
N SER A 172 5.79 8.72 14.69
CA SER A 172 6.85 9.10 15.63
C SER A 172 6.80 8.33 16.95
N ARG A 173 5.60 7.96 17.44
CA ARG A 173 5.48 7.07 18.61
C ARG A 173 5.97 5.67 18.30
N GLU A 174 5.61 5.12 17.15
CA GLU A 174 6.05 3.79 16.69
C GLU A 174 7.58 3.76 16.54
N ILE A 175 8.17 4.79 15.89
CA ILE A 175 9.62 4.91 15.74
C ILE A 175 10.32 5.00 17.12
N ARG A 176 9.81 5.79 18.05
CA ARG A 176 10.37 5.87 19.40
C ARG A 176 10.28 4.54 20.14
N ALA A 177 9.19 3.79 19.96
CA ALA A 177 9.01 2.49 20.58
C ALA A 177 10.10 1.51 20.16
N PHE A 178 10.32 1.34 18.86
CA PHE A 178 11.34 0.38 18.39
C PHE A 178 12.79 0.87 18.57
N LYS A 179 13.01 2.16 18.84
CA LYS A 179 14.37 2.69 19.16
C LYS A 179 14.77 2.42 20.59
N ASN A 180 13.83 2.15 21.46
CA ASN A 180 14.07 1.89 22.88
C ASN A 180 14.29 0.39 23.19
N TYR A 181 14.21 -0.46 22.20
CA TYR A 181 14.57 -1.88 22.24
C TYR A 181 15.92 -2.12 21.56
#